data_0b1768a6da5c737b622fff1dab1839c2
#
_entry.id   0b1768a6da5c737b622fff1dab1839c2
#
_cell.length_a   1.000
_cell.length_b   1.000
_cell.length_c   1.000
_cell.angle_alpha   90.00
_cell.angle_beta   90.00
_cell.angle_gamma   90.00
#
_symmetry.space_group_name_H-M   'P 1'
#
loop_
_entity.id
_entity.type
_entity.pdbx_description
1 polymer ?
#
loop_
_entity_poly.entity_id
_entity_poly.type
_entity_poly.pdbx_seq_one_letter_code
_entity_poly.pdbx_strand_id
1 'polypeptide(L)'
;MAATTRNTSRERLEAKESAILDAAEQIFCKAGFDGAKISDISRAASVAEGTVYLYYHNKQDLLTAVVARFWTQLTLGAEAAIDPEASPARQLEQLAGYHLQTLL
;
A
#
# COMPACT_ATOMS: atom_id res chain seq x y z
N MET A 1 -5.57 -25.47 -16.97
CA MET A 1 -5.04 -24.32 -17.71
C MET A 1 -6.00 -23.13 -17.74
N ALA A 2 -7.30 -23.37 -17.82
CA ALA A 2 -8.30 -22.29 -17.76
C ALA A 2 -8.25 -21.51 -16.45
N ALA A 3 -7.99 -22.19 -15.32
CA ALA A 3 -7.83 -21.55 -14.03
C ALA A 3 -6.61 -20.61 -13.98
N THR A 4 -5.52 -20.98 -14.67
CA THR A 4 -4.31 -20.18 -14.77
C THR A 4 -4.56 -18.87 -15.52
N THR A 5 -5.33 -18.93 -16.61
CA THR A 5 -5.69 -17.75 -17.41
C THR A 5 -6.54 -16.77 -16.59
N ARG A 6 -7.51 -17.29 -15.84
CA ARG A 6 -8.39 -16.49 -14.98
C ARG A 6 -7.59 -15.81 -13.85
N ASN A 7 -6.68 -16.55 -13.21
CA ASN A 7 -5.82 -16.03 -12.16
C ASN A 7 -4.88 -14.95 -12.71
N THR A 8 -4.35 -15.14 -13.91
CA THR A 8 -3.46 -14.17 -14.56
C THR A 8 -4.16 -12.83 -14.78
N SER A 9 -5.43 -12.83 -15.19
CA SER A 9 -6.20 -11.58 -15.36
C SER A 9 -6.38 -10.86 -14.03
N ARG A 10 -6.71 -11.59 -12.98
CA ARG A 10 -6.85 -11.05 -11.63
C ARG A 10 -5.52 -10.48 -11.12
N GLU A 11 -4.44 -11.21 -11.33
CA GLU A 11 -3.10 -10.79 -10.96
C GLU A 11 -2.69 -9.49 -11.65
N ARG A 12 -3.06 -9.31 -12.93
CA ARG A 12 -2.79 -8.08 -13.67
C ARG A 12 -3.51 -6.89 -13.09
N LEU A 13 -4.79 -7.07 -12.68
CA LEU A 13 -5.57 -6.01 -12.06
C LEU A 13 -4.99 -5.63 -10.70
N GLU A 14 -4.64 -6.63 -9.90
CA GLU A 14 -4.00 -6.41 -8.59
C GLU A 14 -2.64 -5.74 -8.74
N ALA A 15 -1.88 -6.13 -9.76
CA ALA A 15 -0.57 -5.52 -10.03
C ALA A 15 -0.70 -4.06 -10.46
N LYS A 16 -1.71 -3.71 -11.25
CA LYS A 16 -1.98 -2.33 -11.65
C LYS A 16 -2.38 -1.48 -10.45
N GLU A 17 -3.27 -2.00 -9.61
CA GLU A 17 -3.68 -1.30 -8.40
C GLU A 17 -2.51 -1.07 -7.47
N SER A 18 -1.69 -2.09 -7.26
CA SER A 18 -0.48 -1.99 -6.43
C SER A 18 0.49 -0.95 -6.99
N ALA A 19 0.69 -0.93 -8.31
CA ALA A 19 1.58 0.04 -8.96
C ALA A 19 1.06 1.47 -8.77
N ILE A 20 -0.25 1.68 -8.86
CA ILE A 20 -0.87 2.99 -8.65
C ILE A 20 -0.66 3.45 -7.19
N LEU A 21 -0.88 2.55 -6.23
CA LEU A 21 -0.70 2.86 -4.82
C LEU A 21 0.77 3.15 -4.48
N ASP A 22 1.71 2.38 -5.03
CA ASP A 22 3.14 2.61 -4.84
C ASP A 22 3.55 3.98 -5.38
N ALA A 23 3.09 4.30 -6.59
CA ALA A 23 3.37 5.59 -7.22
C ALA A 23 2.75 6.75 -6.42
N ALA A 24 1.51 6.58 -5.98
CA ALA A 24 0.81 7.59 -5.18
C ALA A 24 1.54 7.85 -3.86
N GLU A 25 1.97 6.80 -3.19
CA GLU A 25 2.72 6.93 -1.95
C GLU A 25 3.98 7.76 -2.16
N GLN A 26 4.76 7.47 -3.20
CA GLN A 26 5.97 8.20 -3.51
C GLN A 26 5.69 9.68 -3.82
N ILE A 27 4.68 9.94 -4.64
CA ILE A 27 4.33 11.31 -5.06
C ILE A 27 3.78 12.11 -3.88
N PHE A 28 2.90 11.51 -3.04
CA PHE A 28 2.38 12.17 -1.86
C PHE A 28 3.48 12.49 -0.85
N CYS A 29 4.43 11.58 -0.64
CA CYS A 29 5.55 11.81 0.27
C CYS A 29 6.49 12.90 -0.23
N LYS A 30 6.68 12.99 -1.54
CA LYS A 30 7.60 13.93 -2.16
C LYS A 30 7.02 15.32 -2.32
N ALA A 31 5.77 15.42 -2.76
CA ALA A 31 5.13 16.68 -3.13
C ALA A 31 4.05 17.16 -2.15
N GLY A 32 3.65 16.31 -1.19
CA GLY A 32 2.51 16.56 -0.33
C GLY A 32 1.20 16.30 -1.06
N PHE A 33 0.09 16.34 -0.31
CA PHE A 33 -1.22 16.07 -0.90
C PHE A 33 -1.59 17.14 -1.94
N ASP A 34 -1.42 18.41 -1.60
CA ASP A 34 -1.81 19.51 -2.49
C ASP A 34 -0.93 19.57 -3.73
N GLY A 35 0.34 19.25 -3.59
CA GLY A 35 1.29 19.28 -4.71
C GLY A 35 1.25 18.04 -5.60
N ALA A 36 0.65 16.96 -5.13
CA ALA A 36 0.58 15.71 -5.89
C ALA A 36 -0.43 15.83 -7.02
N LYS A 37 -0.03 15.41 -8.21
CA LYS A 37 -0.90 15.44 -9.42
C LYS A 37 -1.17 14.02 -9.88
N ILE A 38 -2.42 13.75 -10.26
CA ILE A 38 -2.80 12.46 -10.83
C ILE A 38 -1.97 12.13 -12.07
N SER A 39 -1.64 13.14 -12.89
CA SER A 39 -0.80 12.94 -14.07
C SER A 39 0.59 12.40 -13.71
N ASP A 40 1.18 12.89 -12.64
CA ASP A 40 2.49 12.39 -12.18
C ASP A 40 2.38 10.99 -11.63
N ILE A 41 1.31 10.70 -10.89
CA ILE A 41 1.05 9.37 -10.32
C ILE A 41 0.86 8.34 -11.44
N SER A 42 0.04 8.67 -12.45
CA SER A 42 -0.22 7.76 -13.56
C SER A 42 1.05 7.48 -14.35
N ARG A 43 1.87 8.51 -14.57
CA ARG A 43 3.16 8.36 -15.28
C ARG A 43 4.10 7.45 -14.48
N ALA A 44 4.22 7.66 -13.18
CA ALA A 44 5.06 6.84 -12.32
C ALA A 44 4.58 5.40 -12.25
N ALA A 45 3.28 5.17 -12.34
CA ALA A 45 2.69 3.83 -12.34
C ALA A 45 2.67 3.19 -13.74
N SER A 46 3.07 3.92 -14.77
CA SER A 46 3.04 3.47 -16.17
C SER A 46 1.63 3.12 -16.66
N VAL A 47 0.65 3.91 -16.24
CA VAL A 47 -0.75 3.75 -16.67
C VAL A 47 -1.30 5.10 -17.15
N ALA A 48 -2.42 5.07 -17.88
CA ALA A 48 -3.11 6.29 -18.27
C ALA A 48 -3.84 6.91 -17.08
N GLU A 49 -4.06 8.22 -17.08
CA GLU A 49 -4.81 8.88 -16.01
C GLU A 49 -6.21 8.30 -15.86
N GLY A 50 -6.88 7.98 -16.98
CA GLY A 50 -8.18 7.34 -16.96
C GLY A 50 -8.17 6.02 -16.20
N THR A 51 -7.07 5.28 -16.26
CA THR A 51 -6.93 4.04 -15.51
C THR A 51 -6.90 4.29 -14.01
N VAL A 52 -6.23 5.35 -13.56
CA VAL A 52 -6.23 5.72 -12.14
C VAL A 52 -7.65 6.03 -11.69
N TYR A 53 -8.40 6.79 -12.49
CA TYR A 53 -9.78 7.15 -12.16
C TYR A 53 -10.77 5.97 -12.18
N LEU A 54 -10.41 4.86 -12.83
CA LEU A 54 -11.20 3.63 -12.75
C LEU A 54 -11.13 3.00 -11.35
N TYR A 55 -10.02 3.19 -10.65
CA TYR A 55 -9.82 2.63 -9.31
C TYR A 55 -10.18 3.62 -8.21
N TYR A 56 -9.91 4.91 -8.41
CA TYR A 56 -10.07 5.94 -7.37
C TYR A 56 -10.68 7.19 -8.00
N HIS A 57 -11.79 7.66 -7.46
CA HIS A 57 -12.57 8.77 -8.05
C HIS A 57 -11.83 10.10 -8.01
N ASN A 58 -11.00 10.31 -7.00
CA ASN A 58 -10.29 11.56 -6.82
C ASN A 58 -9.02 11.33 -5.99
N LYS A 59 -8.26 12.39 -5.81
CA LYS A 59 -6.99 12.35 -5.07
C LYS A 59 -7.20 11.98 -3.61
N GLN A 60 -8.31 12.41 -3.02
CA GLN A 60 -8.65 12.10 -1.63
C GLN A 60 -8.87 10.60 -1.43
N ASP A 61 -9.64 9.96 -2.34
CA ASP A 61 -9.89 8.52 -2.28
C ASP A 61 -8.58 7.76 -2.43
N LEU A 62 -7.71 8.23 -3.30
CA LEU A 62 -6.40 7.62 -3.52
C LEU A 62 -5.54 7.70 -2.25
N LEU A 63 -5.51 8.85 -1.59
CA LEU A 63 -4.78 9.02 -0.33
C LEU A 63 -5.33 8.08 0.74
N THR A 64 -6.64 7.99 0.85
CA THR A 64 -7.30 7.09 1.82
C THR A 64 -6.85 5.63 1.59
N ALA A 65 -6.78 5.20 0.33
CA ALA A 65 -6.35 3.85 -0.01
C ALA A 65 -4.86 3.62 0.34
N VAL A 66 -4.01 4.61 0.09
CA VAL A 66 -2.59 4.53 0.43
C VAL A 66 -2.41 4.39 1.95
N VAL A 67 -3.12 5.20 2.72
CA VAL A 67 -3.06 5.17 4.19
C VAL A 67 -3.59 3.84 4.72
N ALA A 68 -4.71 3.35 4.18
CA ALA A 68 -5.29 2.07 4.58
C ALA A 68 -4.32 0.92 4.33
N ARG A 69 -3.66 0.91 3.17
CA ARG A 69 -2.66 -0.10 2.84
C ARG A 69 -1.47 -0.04 3.81
N PHE A 70 -1.01 1.15 4.14
CA PHE A 70 0.09 1.35 5.10
C PHE A 70 -0.25 0.74 6.45
N TRP A 71 -1.46 1.03 6.98
CA TRP A 71 -1.89 0.47 8.26
C TRP A 71 -2.02 -1.04 8.22
N THR A 72 -2.54 -1.60 7.13
CA THR A 72 -2.66 -3.05 6.96
C THR A 72 -1.28 -3.71 6.98
N GLN A 73 -0.33 -3.18 6.24
CA GLN A 73 1.03 -3.71 6.19
C GLN A 73 1.72 -3.62 7.54
N LEU A 74 1.53 -2.52 8.26
CA LEU A 74 2.09 -2.32 9.58
C LEU A 74 1.52 -3.33 10.58
N THR A 75 0.21 -3.55 10.55
CA THR A 75 -0.47 -4.50 11.43
C THR A 75 -0.02 -5.93 11.16
N LEU A 76 0.02 -6.35 9.90
CA LEU A 76 0.47 -7.69 9.53
C LEU A 76 1.93 -7.92 9.94
N GLY A 77 2.78 -6.92 9.74
CA GLY A 77 4.18 -7.01 10.13
C GLY A 77 4.34 -7.10 11.65
N ALA A 78 3.53 -6.35 12.39
CA ALA A 78 3.56 -6.40 13.85
C ALA A 78 3.11 -7.76 14.36
N GLU A 79 2.06 -8.34 13.78
CA GLU A 79 1.60 -9.69 14.13
C GLU A 79 2.67 -10.74 13.85
N ALA A 80 3.37 -10.61 12.71
CA ALA A 80 4.45 -11.53 12.35
C ALA A 80 5.65 -11.40 13.29
N ALA A 81 5.87 -10.22 13.88
CA ALA A 81 6.97 -9.95 14.79
C ALA A 81 6.71 -10.46 16.21
N ILE A 82 5.46 -10.81 16.55
CA ILE A 82 5.08 -11.26 17.88
C ILE A 82 5.12 -12.77 17.94
N ASP A 83 5.82 -13.32 18.94
CA ASP A 83 5.82 -14.75 19.26
C ASP A 83 4.60 -15.05 20.12
N PRO A 84 3.61 -15.83 19.61
CA PRO A 84 2.39 -16.10 20.38
C PRO A 84 2.62 -16.90 21.65
N GLU A 85 3.77 -17.59 21.77
CA GLU A 85 4.09 -18.37 22.96
C GLU A 85 4.95 -17.61 23.97
N ALA A 86 5.38 -16.40 23.62
CA ALA A 86 6.17 -15.55 24.52
C ALA A 86 5.28 -14.98 25.64
N SER A 87 5.91 -14.55 26.74
CA SER A 87 5.20 -13.87 27.81
C SER A 87 4.61 -12.53 27.29
N PRO A 88 3.55 -12.02 27.95
CA PRO A 88 2.98 -10.73 27.55
C PRO A 88 4.01 -9.58 27.52
N ALA A 89 4.93 -9.56 28.48
CA ALA A 89 5.99 -8.55 28.51
C ALA A 89 6.90 -8.65 27.29
N ARG A 90 7.25 -9.87 26.89
CA ARG A 90 8.08 -10.12 25.71
C ARG A 90 7.36 -9.73 24.42
N GLN A 91 6.07 -10.04 24.34
CA GLN A 91 5.24 -9.67 23.19
C GLN A 91 5.19 -8.13 23.02
N LEU A 92 5.06 -7.42 24.14
CA LEU A 92 5.07 -5.95 24.11
C LEU A 92 6.40 -5.42 23.62
N GLU A 93 7.51 -5.98 24.07
CA GLU A 93 8.84 -5.60 23.60
C GLU A 93 9.00 -5.83 22.10
N GLN A 94 8.53 -6.97 21.59
CA GLN A 94 8.59 -7.30 20.17
C GLN A 94 7.77 -6.32 19.34
N LEU A 95 6.57 -5.98 19.81
CA LEU A 95 5.69 -5.03 19.12
C LEU A 95 6.31 -3.63 19.11
N ALA A 96 6.82 -3.16 20.24
CA ALA A 96 7.46 -1.86 20.35
C ALA A 96 8.70 -1.78 19.47
N GLY A 97 9.52 -2.84 19.44
CA GLY A 97 10.70 -2.90 18.58
C GLY A 97 10.37 -2.83 17.12
N TYR A 98 9.34 -3.54 16.69
CA TYR A 98 8.89 -3.52 15.30
C TYR A 98 8.41 -2.12 14.88
N HIS A 99 7.57 -1.50 15.69
CA HIS A 99 7.04 -0.17 15.38
C HIS A 99 8.14 0.89 15.34
N LEU A 100 9.10 0.81 16.25
CA LEU A 100 10.22 1.74 16.28
C LEU A 100 11.08 1.62 15.03
N GLN A 101 11.38 0.40 14.59
CA GLN A 101 12.14 0.15 13.37
C GLN A 101 11.40 0.67 12.13
N THR A 102 10.09 0.51 12.09
CA THR A 102 9.27 0.95 10.96
C THR A 102 9.25 2.48 10.85
N LEU A 103 9.27 3.18 11.99
CA LEU A 103 9.24 4.64 12.01
C LEU A 103 10.60 5.29 11.76
N LEU A 104 11.66 4.56 11.95
CA LEU A 104 13.02 5.02 11.70
C LEU A 104 13.46 4.76 10.27
#